data_a13ce0c63671bd4f419796862c127cb5
#
_entry.id   a13ce0c63671bd4f419796862c127cb5
#
_cell.length_a   1.000
_cell.length_b   1.000
_cell.length_c   1.000
_cell.angle_alpha   90.00
_cell.angle_beta   90.00
_cell.angle_gamma   90.00
#
_symmetry.space_group_name_H-M   'P 1'
#
loop_
_entity.id
_entity.type
_entity.pdbx_description
1 polymer ?
#
loop_
_entity_poly.entity_id
_entity_poly.type
_entity_poly.pdbx_seq_one_letter_code
_entity_poly.pdbx_strand_id
1 'polypeptide(L)'
;RGLGDVYKRQITFYSTCEHHLMPFYGKVHIAYIPNGKVVGISKLARTVEVYARRLQIQEQMTEQIAEALEEYLEAKGVYVMVEAEHMCMSARGIKKPGSKTVSFALKGKFKEDDALRRDVTLLINK
;
A
#
# COMPACT_ATOMS: atom_id res chain seq x y z
N ARG A 1 -10.29 -19.29 -12.07
CA ARG A 1 -10.74 -18.02 -11.51
C ARG A 1 -9.77 -16.89 -11.81
N GLY A 2 -10.23 -15.87 -12.44
CA GLY A 2 -9.41 -14.73 -12.79
C GLY A 2 -9.43 -13.65 -11.70
N LEU A 3 -9.07 -12.44 -12.08
CA LEU A 3 -9.03 -11.30 -11.18
C LEU A 3 -10.36 -10.56 -11.11
N GLY A 4 -11.44 -11.14 -11.63
CA GLY A 4 -12.74 -10.49 -11.68
C GLY A 4 -13.30 -10.14 -10.31
N ASP A 5 -12.91 -10.87 -9.27
CA ASP A 5 -13.38 -10.64 -7.91
C ASP A 5 -12.46 -9.75 -7.11
N VAL A 6 -11.41 -9.22 -7.73
CA VAL A 6 -10.43 -8.39 -7.03
C VAL A 6 -10.67 -6.93 -7.38
N TYR A 7 -10.84 -6.10 -6.35
CA TYR A 7 -10.98 -4.67 -6.50
C TYR A 7 -9.63 -4.01 -6.28
N LYS A 8 -9.22 -3.15 -7.21
CA LYS A 8 -7.90 -2.53 -7.20
C LYS A 8 -8.02 -1.01 -7.25
N ARG A 9 -7.24 -0.34 -6.40
CA ARG A 9 -7.24 1.13 -6.33
C ARG A 9 -5.81 1.63 -6.10
N GLN A 10 -5.57 2.87 -6.49
CA GLN A 10 -4.28 3.54 -6.31
C GLN A 10 -4.51 4.89 -5.65
N ILE A 11 -3.73 5.19 -4.62
CA ILE A 11 -3.89 6.41 -3.83
C ILE A 11 -2.53 7.06 -3.65
N THR A 12 -2.43 8.35 -3.98
CA THR A 12 -1.22 9.14 -3.74
C THR A 12 -1.17 9.53 -2.27
N PHE A 13 0.02 9.53 -1.68
CA PHE A 13 0.18 9.89 -0.27
C PHE A 13 1.44 10.69 -0.05
N TYR A 14 1.46 11.41 1.08
CA TYR A 14 2.63 12.12 1.60
C TYR A 14 2.75 11.78 3.07
N SER A 15 3.98 11.52 3.52
CA SER A 15 4.24 11.19 4.92
C SER A 15 5.59 11.74 5.34
N THR A 16 5.96 11.56 6.61
CA THR A 16 7.24 12.02 7.14
C THR A 16 7.94 10.82 7.77
N CYS A 17 9.19 10.60 7.36
CA CYS A 17 10.00 9.51 7.87
C CYS A 17 10.32 9.74 9.36
N GLU A 18 10.05 8.74 10.18
CA GLU A 18 10.26 8.83 11.61
C GLU A 18 11.72 9.08 11.98
N HIS A 19 12.65 8.46 11.25
CA HIS A 19 14.07 8.50 11.57
C HIS A 19 14.73 9.83 11.21
N HIS A 20 14.32 10.45 10.11
CA HIS A 20 15.03 11.61 9.57
C HIS A 20 14.18 12.88 9.55
N LEU A 21 12.90 12.76 9.88
CA LEU A 21 11.94 13.87 9.86
C LEU A 21 11.88 14.54 8.48
N MET A 22 12.11 13.77 7.43
CA MET A 22 12.04 14.26 6.07
C MET A 22 10.89 13.57 5.33
N PRO A 23 10.32 14.24 4.32
CA PRO A 23 9.19 13.67 3.61
C PRO A 23 9.53 12.39 2.86
N PHE A 24 8.56 11.50 2.77
CA PHE A 24 8.53 10.48 1.74
C PHE A 24 7.12 10.44 1.18
N TYR A 25 7.02 10.09 -0.07
CA TYR A 25 5.75 10.21 -0.77
C TYR A 25 5.72 9.25 -1.96
N GLY A 26 4.53 8.96 -2.43
CA GLY A 26 4.38 8.07 -3.55
C GLY A 26 2.96 7.58 -3.68
N LYS A 27 2.83 6.29 -3.95
CA LYS A 27 1.54 5.69 -4.23
C LYS A 27 1.32 4.45 -3.40
N VAL A 28 0.08 4.29 -2.93
CA VAL A 28 -0.37 3.09 -2.26
C VAL A 28 -1.30 2.37 -3.23
N HIS A 29 -0.94 1.15 -3.58
CA HIS A 29 -1.77 0.29 -4.41
C HIS A 29 -2.46 -0.71 -3.50
N ILE A 30 -3.79 -0.72 -3.57
CA ILE A 30 -4.62 -1.58 -2.72
C ILE A 30 -5.41 -2.51 -3.60
N ALA A 31 -5.34 -3.79 -3.31
CA ALA A 31 -6.23 -4.77 -3.94
C ALA A 31 -6.89 -5.58 -2.83
N TYR A 32 -8.16 -5.88 -2.99
CA TYR A 32 -8.84 -6.70 -1.99
C TYR A 32 -9.89 -7.58 -2.64
N ILE A 33 -10.17 -8.69 -2.00
CA ILE A 33 -11.20 -9.63 -2.43
C ILE A 33 -12.39 -9.42 -1.48
N PRO A 34 -13.50 -8.86 -1.98
CA PRO A 34 -14.60 -8.53 -1.10
C PRO A 34 -15.29 -9.76 -0.52
N ASN A 35 -15.90 -9.58 0.62
CA ASN A 35 -16.69 -10.61 1.28
C ASN A 35 -18.02 -9.98 1.68
N GLY A 36 -18.78 -9.58 0.66
CA GLY A 36 -20.08 -8.95 0.85
C GLY A 36 -20.05 -7.44 1.07
N LYS A 37 -18.87 -6.83 1.12
CA LYS A 37 -18.74 -5.40 1.36
C LYS A 37 -17.72 -4.79 0.43
N VAL A 38 -18.11 -3.76 -0.30
CA VAL A 38 -17.19 -2.96 -1.12
C VAL A 38 -17.29 -1.51 -0.68
N VAL A 39 -16.19 -0.78 -0.84
CA VAL A 39 -16.13 0.62 -0.45
C VAL A 39 -15.61 1.47 -1.59
N GLY A 40 -15.97 2.73 -1.56
CA GLY A 40 -15.50 3.69 -2.54
C GLY A 40 -14.07 4.10 -2.27
N ILE A 41 -13.46 4.72 -3.28
CA ILE A 41 -12.06 5.14 -3.19
C ILE A 41 -11.87 6.20 -2.09
N SER A 42 -12.88 7.01 -1.81
CA SER A 42 -12.77 8.03 -0.76
C SER A 42 -12.48 7.42 0.60
N LYS A 43 -13.09 6.29 0.91
CA LYS A 43 -12.87 5.61 2.19
C LYS A 43 -11.46 5.04 2.27
N LEU A 44 -10.99 4.45 1.17
CA LEU A 44 -9.65 3.92 1.10
C LEU A 44 -8.62 5.04 1.23
N ALA A 45 -8.85 6.15 0.53
CA ALA A 45 -7.95 7.30 0.60
C ALA A 45 -7.88 7.86 2.01
N ARG A 46 -9.00 7.90 2.71
CA ARG A 46 -9.04 8.40 4.08
C ARG A 46 -8.25 7.49 5.03
N THR A 47 -8.35 6.19 4.83
CA THR A 47 -7.58 5.23 5.62
C THR A 47 -6.08 5.43 5.41
N VAL A 48 -5.65 5.57 4.16
CA VAL A 48 -4.25 5.83 3.85
C VAL A 48 -3.79 7.12 4.53
N GLU A 49 -4.60 8.17 4.44
CA GLU A 49 -4.23 9.47 4.98
C GLU A 49 -4.08 9.44 6.50
N VAL A 50 -4.94 8.71 7.18
CA VAL A 50 -4.86 8.59 8.65
C VAL A 50 -3.47 8.10 9.06
N TYR A 51 -2.96 7.09 8.38
CA TYR A 51 -1.64 6.54 8.73
C TYR A 51 -0.50 7.37 8.16
N ALA A 52 -0.67 7.95 6.98
CA ALA A 52 0.39 8.74 6.37
C ALA A 52 0.67 10.04 7.11
N ARG A 53 -0.28 10.57 7.86
CA ARG A 53 -0.10 11.80 8.62
C ARG A 53 0.79 11.66 9.85
N ARG A 54 1.06 10.43 10.26
CA ARG A 54 1.92 10.16 11.42
C ARG A 54 3.37 10.15 10.98
N LEU A 55 4.27 10.29 11.94
CA LEU A 55 5.67 9.96 11.69
C LEU A 55 5.73 8.47 11.43
N GLN A 56 6.28 8.06 10.29
CA GLN A 56 6.15 6.67 9.86
C GLN A 56 7.47 6.06 9.42
N ILE A 57 7.50 4.75 9.47
CA ILE A 57 8.46 3.93 8.76
C ILE A 57 7.63 3.24 7.67
N GLN A 58 8.12 3.25 6.43
CA GLN A 58 7.31 2.81 5.30
C GLN A 58 6.73 1.41 5.49
N GLU A 59 7.53 0.47 5.96
CA GLU A 59 7.06 -0.91 6.14
C GLU A 59 5.95 -0.99 7.18
N GLN A 60 6.08 -0.22 8.26
CA GLN A 60 5.05 -0.20 9.30
C GLN A 60 3.77 0.42 8.79
N MET A 61 3.89 1.50 8.02
CA MET A 61 2.71 2.15 7.43
C MET A 61 1.98 1.17 6.51
N THR A 62 2.73 0.45 5.69
CA THR A 62 2.15 -0.52 4.76
C THR A 62 1.37 -1.60 5.51
N GLU A 63 1.97 -2.12 6.58
CA GLU A 63 1.32 -3.15 7.40
C GLU A 63 0.08 -2.61 8.11
N GLN A 64 0.18 -1.40 8.67
CA GLN A 64 -0.95 -0.77 9.36
C GLN A 64 -2.14 -0.54 8.44
N ILE A 65 -1.87 -0.11 7.21
CA ILE A 65 -2.93 0.09 6.23
C ILE A 65 -3.62 -1.23 5.92
N ALA A 66 -2.82 -2.28 5.69
CA ALA A 66 -3.38 -3.60 5.38
C ALA A 66 -4.23 -4.14 6.52
N GLU A 67 -3.76 -3.99 7.76
CA GLU A 67 -4.49 -4.46 8.94
C GLU A 67 -5.81 -3.71 9.11
N ALA A 68 -5.77 -2.39 8.92
CA ALA A 68 -6.98 -1.58 9.05
C ALA A 68 -8.01 -1.96 7.99
N LEU A 69 -7.56 -2.19 6.76
CA LEU A 69 -8.47 -2.57 5.69
C LEU A 69 -9.03 -3.97 5.89
N GLU A 70 -8.21 -4.90 6.35
CA GLU A 70 -8.69 -6.25 6.63
C GLU A 70 -9.80 -6.22 7.67
N GLU A 71 -9.59 -5.47 8.72
CA GLU A 71 -10.57 -5.36 9.81
C GLU A 71 -11.84 -4.64 9.34
N TYR A 72 -11.68 -3.52 8.66
CA TYR A 72 -12.82 -2.71 8.24
C TYR A 72 -13.66 -3.41 7.18
N LEU A 73 -13.01 -4.02 6.18
CA LEU A 73 -13.70 -4.63 5.05
C LEU A 73 -14.13 -6.06 5.34
N GLU A 74 -13.51 -6.71 6.31
CA GLU A 74 -13.69 -8.14 6.55
C GLU A 74 -13.48 -8.93 5.25
N ALA A 75 -12.52 -8.47 4.46
CA ALA A 75 -12.26 -9.01 3.14
C ALA A 75 -11.61 -10.38 3.21
N LYS A 76 -11.81 -11.18 2.17
CA LYS A 76 -11.19 -12.49 2.07
C LYS A 76 -9.68 -12.40 1.85
N GLY A 77 -9.22 -11.27 1.36
CA GLY A 77 -7.81 -11.01 1.17
C GLY A 77 -7.56 -9.53 0.95
N VAL A 78 -6.41 -9.07 1.41
CA VAL A 78 -5.96 -7.68 1.22
C VAL A 78 -4.52 -7.70 0.75
N TYR A 79 -4.23 -6.87 -0.24
CA TYR A 79 -2.91 -6.69 -0.82
C TYR A 79 -2.62 -5.20 -0.81
N VAL A 80 -1.53 -4.80 -0.15
CA VAL A 80 -1.11 -3.40 -0.13
C VAL A 80 0.33 -3.35 -0.61
N MET A 81 0.59 -2.51 -1.61
CA MET A 81 1.93 -2.24 -2.09
C MET A 81 2.16 -0.74 -2.04
N VAL A 82 3.21 -0.31 -1.38
CA VAL A 82 3.58 1.09 -1.29
C VAL A 82 4.85 1.32 -2.09
N GLU A 83 4.78 2.24 -3.05
CA GLU A 83 5.95 2.72 -3.78
C GLU A 83 6.22 4.13 -3.31
N ALA A 84 7.41 4.39 -2.81
CA ALA A 84 7.69 5.71 -2.27
C ALA A 84 9.11 6.17 -2.57
N GLU A 85 9.25 7.46 -2.72
CA GLU A 85 10.54 8.12 -2.82
C GLU A 85 10.79 8.82 -1.48
N HIS A 86 11.97 8.58 -0.91
CA HIS A 86 12.35 9.16 0.37
C HIS A 86 13.31 10.31 0.17
N MET A 87 12.91 11.49 0.59
CA MET A 87 13.74 12.69 0.42
C MET A 87 15.05 12.59 1.19
N CYS A 88 15.04 11.90 2.32
CA CYS A 88 16.28 11.74 3.09
C CYS A 88 17.34 10.98 2.30
N MET A 89 16.95 10.04 1.46
CA MET A 89 17.89 9.30 0.63
C MET A 89 18.38 10.14 -0.53
N SER A 90 17.48 10.86 -1.18
CA SER A 90 17.85 11.73 -2.30
C SER A 90 18.75 12.87 -1.84
N ALA A 91 18.40 13.51 -0.72
CA ALA A 91 19.12 14.66 -0.21
C ALA A 91 20.54 14.30 0.23
N ARG A 92 20.76 13.04 0.64
CA ARG A 92 22.08 12.60 1.10
C ARG A 92 22.90 11.94 0.00
N GLY A 93 22.34 11.85 -1.21
CA GLY A 93 23.04 11.20 -2.31
C GLY A 93 23.16 9.70 -2.17
N ILE A 94 22.41 9.09 -1.28
CA ILE A 94 22.44 7.64 -1.07
C ILE A 94 21.87 6.91 -2.27
N LYS A 95 20.82 7.48 -2.87
CA LYS A 95 20.19 6.94 -4.06
C LYS A 95 19.99 8.04 -5.08
N LYS A 96 19.90 7.64 -6.33
CA LYS A 96 19.58 8.58 -7.39
C LYS A 96 18.19 9.17 -7.16
N PRO A 97 17.99 10.45 -7.47
CA PRO A 97 16.64 11.02 -7.44
C PRO A 97 15.70 10.18 -8.30
N GLY A 98 14.50 9.96 -7.83
CA GLY A 98 13.52 9.16 -8.52
C GLY A 98 13.55 7.68 -8.18
N SER A 99 14.54 7.22 -7.43
CA SER A 99 14.58 5.83 -6.97
C SER A 99 13.45 5.60 -5.97
N LYS A 100 12.81 4.44 -6.08
CA LYS A 100 11.66 4.13 -5.23
C LYS A 100 11.92 2.94 -4.33
N THR A 101 11.40 3.03 -3.13
CA THR A 101 11.38 1.92 -2.18
C THR A 101 9.99 1.30 -2.24
N VAL A 102 9.94 -0.02 -2.31
CA VAL A 102 8.68 -0.74 -2.42
C VAL A 102 8.51 -1.63 -1.20
N SER A 103 7.32 -1.59 -0.61
CA SER A 103 6.99 -2.47 0.50
C SER A 103 5.61 -3.10 0.28
N PHE A 104 5.41 -4.27 0.87
CA PHE A 104 4.19 -5.06 0.69
C PHE A 104 3.63 -5.46 2.04
N ALA A 105 2.30 -5.58 2.10
CA ALA A 105 1.62 -6.24 3.21
C ALA A 105 0.48 -7.07 2.63
N LEU A 106 0.39 -8.30 3.06
CA LEU A 106 -0.55 -9.27 2.50
C LEU A 106 -1.37 -9.89 3.61
N LYS A 107 -2.68 -10.02 3.38
CA LYS A 107 -3.60 -10.61 4.35
C LYS A 107 -4.50 -11.63 3.67
N GLY A 108 -4.91 -12.65 4.41
CA GLY A 108 -5.88 -13.62 3.94
C GLY A 108 -5.41 -14.36 2.71
N LYS A 109 -6.27 -14.39 1.69
CA LYS A 109 -6.04 -15.14 0.47
C LYS A 109 -4.74 -14.76 -0.23
N PHE A 110 -4.38 -13.47 -0.20
CA PHE A 110 -3.13 -13.03 -0.82
C PHE A 110 -1.90 -13.56 -0.11
N LYS A 111 -2.02 -13.87 1.16
CA LYS A 111 -0.92 -14.44 1.92
C LYS A 111 -0.68 -15.90 1.56
N GLU A 112 -1.74 -16.59 1.14
CA GLU A 112 -1.71 -18.02 0.87
C GLU A 112 -1.45 -18.36 -0.60
N ASP A 113 -1.82 -17.49 -1.52
CA ASP A 113 -1.85 -17.78 -2.96
C ASP A 113 -0.81 -16.95 -3.69
N ASP A 114 0.33 -17.58 -4.00
CA ASP A 114 1.43 -16.92 -4.69
C ASP A 114 1.05 -16.48 -6.11
N ALA A 115 0.25 -17.28 -6.80
CA ALA A 115 -0.15 -16.95 -8.17
C ALA A 115 -1.03 -15.71 -8.18
N LEU A 116 -1.93 -15.60 -7.22
CA LEU A 116 -2.82 -14.45 -7.11
C LEU A 116 -2.00 -13.17 -6.85
N ARG A 117 -1.01 -13.24 -5.95
CA ARG A 117 -0.12 -12.11 -5.68
C ARG A 117 0.61 -11.66 -6.93
N ARG A 118 1.15 -12.62 -7.69
CA ARG A 118 1.89 -12.30 -8.91
C ARG A 118 0.99 -11.64 -9.94
N ASP A 119 -0.23 -12.14 -10.09
CA ASP A 119 -1.17 -11.57 -11.06
C ASP A 119 -1.51 -10.12 -10.73
N VAL A 120 -1.77 -9.82 -9.46
CA VAL A 120 -2.08 -8.45 -9.03
C VAL A 120 -0.87 -7.55 -9.21
N THR A 121 0.32 -8.03 -8.86
CA THR A 121 1.54 -7.23 -9.01
C THR A 121 1.78 -6.88 -10.47
N LEU A 122 1.55 -7.82 -11.38
CA LEU A 122 1.70 -7.56 -12.81
C LEU A 122 0.71 -6.49 -13.29
N LEU A 123 -0.52 -6.53 -12.78
CA LEU A 123 -1.52 -5.52 -13.14
C LEU A 123 -1.12 -4.12 -12.67
N ILE A 124 -0.55 -4.04 -11.48
CA ILE A 124 -0.11 -2.77 -10.91
C ILE A 124 1.03 -2.18 -11.73
N ASN A 125 1.94 -3.02 -12.19
CA ASN A 125 3.13 -2.56 -12.90
C ASN A 125 2.92 -2.31 -14.40
N LYS A 126 1.69 -2.44 -14.86
CA LYS A 126 1.36 -2.11 -16.25
C LYS A 126 1.29 -0.57 -16.49
#